data_2cf9dd2c013bed0679b5022c7758d37c
#
_entry.id   2cf9dd2c013bed0679b5022c7758d37c
#
_cell.length_a   1.000
_cell.length_b   1.000
_cell.length_c   1.000
_cell.angle_alpha   90.00
_cell.angle_beta   90.00
_cell.angle_gamma   90.00
#
_symmetry.space_group_name_H-M   'P 1'
#
loop_
_entity.id
_entity.type
_entity.pdbx_description
1 polymer ?
#
loop_
_entity_poly.entity_id
_entity_poly.type
_entity_poly.pdbx_seq_one_letter_code
_entity_poly.pdbx_strand_id
1 'polypeptide(L)'
;MALGRYLADKSAFDQQRHSDAAAGLLAALAADGALFMTEIVALELLYSARSSDDYGTRREDLLSLPWLHLTQAVAARALAIQQELAGRGQHRRPIPDLLVAATALEQDAVVLHYDRDFDLIAEATGLSALWIIPAGTGHGGAA
;
A
#
# COMPACT_ATOMS: atom_id res chain seq x y z
N MET A 1 -0.89 -8.60 22.27
CA MET A 1 -0.19 -8.47 21.02
C MET A 1 -0.15 -7.02 20.59
N ALA A 2 0.99 -6.58 20.19
CA ALA A 2 1.07 -5.22 19.69
C ALA A 2 0.17 -5.07 18.47
N LEU A 3 -0.62 -4.03 18.44
CA LEU A 3 -1.39 -3.70 17.27
C LEU A 3 -0.40 -3.25 16.20
N GLY A 4 -0.31 -3.98 15.13
CA GLY A 4 0.52 -3.63 14.00
C GLY A 4 -0.01 -2.39 13.30
N ARG A 5 0.85 -1.78 12.49
CA ARG A 5 0.44 -0.77 11.52
C ARG A 5 0.38 -1.46 10.17
N TYR A 6 -0.74 -1.33 9.51
CA TYR A 6 -0.92 -1.92 8.17
C TYR A 6 -1.17 -0.81 7.17
N LEU A 7 -0.34 -0.77 6.14
CA LEU A 7 -0.46 0.19 5.06
C LEU A 7 -0.93 -0.58 3.82
N ALA A 8 -2.17 -0.38 3.42
CA ALA A 8 -2.72 -1.07 2.26
C ALA A 8 -2.40 -0.28 1.00
N ASP A 9 -1.81 -0.95 0.01
CA ASP A 9 -1.61 -0.43 -1.33
C ASP A 9 -2.94 -0.38 -2.08
N LYS A 10 -3.01 0.41 -3.14
CA LYS A 10 -4.19 0.45 -4.00
C LYS A 10 -4.58 -0.95 -4.48
N SER A 11 -3.59 -1.80 -4.80
CA SER A 11 -3.85 -3.17 -5.26
C SER A 11 -4.66 -3.98 -4.24
N ALA A 12 -4.48 -3.74 -2.94
CA ALA A 12 -5.28 -4.37 -1.90
C ALA A 12 -6.70 -3.80 -1.86
N PHE A 13 -6.84 -2.49 -1.92
CA PHE A 13 -8.17 -1.86 -1.93
C PHE A 13 -8.99 -2.30 -3.13
N ASP A 14 -8.36 -2.49 -4.29
CA ASP A 14 -9.06 -2.90 -5.50
C ASP A 14 -9.70 -4.30 -5.36
N GLN A 15 -9.16 -5.14 -4.50
CA GLN A 15 -9.71 -6.49 -4.29
C GLN A 15 -11.01 -6.51 -3.48
N GLN A 16 -11.30 -5.46 -2.73
CA GLN A 16 -12.49 -5.47 -1.86
C GLN A 16 -13.81 -5.54 -2.62
N ARG A 17 -13.83 -5.15 -3.88
CA ARG A 17 -15.04 -5.25 -4.73
C ARG A 17 -15.35 -6.68 -5.13
N HIS A 18 -14.37 -7.56 -5.10
CA HIS A 18 -14.46 -8.91 -5.66
C HIS A 18 -14.18 -10.00 -4.64
N SER A 19 -13.83 -9.62 -3.42
CA SER A 19 -13.46 -10.56 -2.36
C SER A 19 -14.00 -10.10 -1.03
N ASP A 20 -14.93 -10.88 -0.47
CA ASP A 20 -15.44 -10.62 0.87
C ASP A 20 -14.34 -10.75 1.92
N ALA A 21 -13.38 -11.64 1.71
CA ALA A 21 -12.24 -11.79 2.61
C ALA A 21 -11.38 -10.53 2.63
N ALA A 22 -11.10 -9.94 1.47
CA ALA A 22 -10.33 -8.71 1.38
C ALA A 22 -11.09 -7.54 2.03
N ALA A 23 -12.37 -7.38 1.70
CA ALA A 23 -13.22 -6.34 2.28
C ALA A 23 -13.31 -6.49 3.80
N GLY A 24 -13.48 -7.70 4.29
CA GLY A 24 -13.58 -7.98 5.72
C GLY A 24 -12.30 -7.68 6.47
N LEU A 25 -11.14 -8.02 5.92
CA LEU A 25 -9.86 -7.72 6.54
C LEU A 25 -9.62 -6.21 6.63
N LEU A 26 -9.85 -5.49 5.53
CA LEU A 26 -9.67 -4.03 5.53
C LEU A 26 -10.62 -3.36 6.54
N ALA A 27 -11.87 -3.79 6.60
CA ALA A 27 -12.84 -3.25 7.54
C ALA A 27 -12.44 -3.53 8.99
N ALA A 28 -11.97 -4.74 9.28
CA ALA A 28 -11.54 -5.12 10.62
C ALA A 28 -10.33 -4.30 11.07
N LEU A 29 -9.34 -4.12 10.19
CA LEU A 29 -8.16 -3.32 10.50
C LEU A 29 -8.52 -1.84 10.71
N ALA A 30 -9.42 -1.32 9.88
CA ALA A 30 -9.89 0.06 10.05
C ALA A 30 -10.60 0.25 11.40
N ALA A 31 -11.47 -0.69 11.78
CA ALA A 31 -12.18 -0.63 13.04
C ALA A 31 -11.22 -0.67 14.24
N ASP A 32 -10.11 -1.38 14.12
CA ASP A 32 -9.10 -1.50 15.16
C ASP A 32 -8.11 -0.32 15.20
N GLY A 33 -8.24 0.65 14.29
CA GLY A 33 -7.29 1.75 14.16
C GLY A 33 -5.94 1.31 13.64
N ALA A 34 -5.86 0.15 13.00
CA ALA A 34 -4.62 -0.44 12.52
C ALA A 34 -4.41 -0.28 11.02
N LEU A 35 -5.39 0.25 10.29
CA LEU A 35 -5.27 0.52 8.85
C LEU A 35 -4.86 1.98 8.64
N PHE A 36 -3.71 2.19 8.01
CA PHE A 36 -3.14 3.51 7.78
C PHE A 36 -3.20 3.87 6.30
N MET A 37 -3.26 5.16 6.05
CA MET A 37 -3.24 5.75 4.72
C MET A 37 -1.96 6.55 4.54
N THR A 38 -1.56 6.78 3.30
CA THR A 38 -0.46 7.68 2.95
C THR A 38 -0.80 8.42 1.67
N GLU A 39 -0.14 9.55 1.44
CA GLU A 39 -0.43 10.42 0.30
C GLU A 39 -0.37 9.69 -1.05
N ILE A 40 0.62 8.83 -1.25
CA ILE A 40 0.76 8.12 -2.52
C ILE A 40 -0.44 7.23 -2.81
N VAL A 41 -0.89 6.47 -1.83
CA VAL A 41 -2.06 5.59 -2.00
C VAL A 41 -3.33 6.42 -2.17
N ALA A 42 -3.47 7.49 -1.39
CA ALA A 42 -4.61 8.40 -1.51
C ALA A 42 -4.71 8.99 -2.92
N LEU A 43 -3.58 9.47 -3.46
CA LEU A 43 -3.55 10.01 -4.82
C LEU A 43 -3.98 8.96 -5.85
N GLU A 44 -3.52 7.73 -5.72
CA GLU A 44 -3.92 6.65 -6.62
C GLU A 44 -5.41 6.33 -6.52
N LEU A 45 -5.94 6.25 -5.30
CA LEU A 45 -7.35 5.94 -5.08
C LEU A 45 -8.27 7.07 -5.56
N LEU A 46 -7.84 8.32 -5.40
CA LEU A 46 -8.61 9.49 -5.81
C LEU A 46 -8.50 9.79 -7.32
N TYR A 47 -7.48 9.21 -7.98
CA TYR A 47 -7.24 9.45 -9.40
C TYR A 47 -8.46 9.10 -10.28
N SER A 48 -9.20 8.06 -9.91
CA SER A 48 -10.36 7.60 -10.66
C SER A 48 -11.68 8.23 -10.24
N ALA A 49 -11.66 9.26 -9.42
CA ALA A 49 -12.88 9.98 -9.04
C ALA A 49 -13.57 10.56 -10.27
N ARG A 50 -14.89 10.46 -10.31
CA ARG A 50 -15.69 10.81 -11.51
C ARG A 50 -16.10 12.28 -11.54
N SER A 51 -16.02 12.98 -10.42
CA SER A 51 -16.44 14.37 -10.27
C SER A 51 -15.78 14.97 -9.04
N SER A 52 -15.91 16.28 -8.89
CA SER A 52 -15.46 16.96 -7.68
C SER A 52 -16.19 16.47 -6.44
N ASP A 53 -17.47 16.19 -6.55
CA ASP A 53 -18.26 15.69 -5.42
C ASP A 53 -17.84 14.27 -5.03
N ASP A 54 -17.64 13.40 -6.01
CA ASP A 54 -17.13 12.05 -5.77
C ASP A 54 -15.73 12.10 -5.15
N TYR A 55 -14.87 12.97 -5.64
CA TYR A 55 -13.54 13.18 -5.06
C TYR A 55 -13.63 13.58 -3.58
N GLY A 56 -14.49 14.57 -3.28
CA GLY A 56 -14.65 15.04 -1.91
C GLY A 56 -15.15 13.97 -0.96
N THR A 57 -16.12 13.17 -1.39
CA THR A 57 -16.66 12.07 -0.58
C THR A 57 -15.59 11.02 -0.31
N ARG A 58 -14.87 10.61 -1.33
CA ARG A 58 -13.78 9.63 -1.18
C ARG A 58 -12.67 10.16 -0.28
N ARG A 59 -12.32 11.44 -0.45
CA ARG A 59 -11.28 12.06 0.36
C ARG A 59 -11.64 12.07 1.84
N GLU A 60 -12.89 12.37 2.17
CA GLU A 60 -13.34 12.33 3.56
C GLU A 60 -13.23 10.94 4.17
N ASP A 61 -13.57 9.90 3.40
CA ASP A 61 -13.41 8.52 3.86
C ASP A 61 -11.94 8.21 4.18
N LEU A 62 -11.03 8.64 3.32
CA LEU A 62 -9.60 8.42 3.54
C LEU A 62 -9.08 9.21 4.74
N LEU A 63 -9.59 10.43 4.96
CA LEU A 63 -9.19 11.26 6.10
C LEU A 63 -9.66 10.68 7.44
N SER A 64 -10.62 9.79 7.44
CA SER A 64 -11.06 9.12 8.66
C SER A 64 -10.05 8.09 9.17
N LEU A 65 -9.11 7.67 8.35
CA LEU A 65 -8.04 6.75 8.74
C LEU A 65 -6.85 7.52 9.32
N PRO A 66 -6.04 6.90 10.18
CA PRO A 66 -4.75 7.47 10.54
C PRO A 66 -3.79 7.43 9.35
N TRP A 67 -2.83 8.35 9.31
CA TRP A 67 -1.92 8.49 8.16
C TRP A 67 -0.47 8.28 8.56
N LEU A 68 0.28 7.67 7.66
CA LEU A 68 1.74 7.64 7.65
C LEU A 68 2.17 8.56 6.50
N HIS A 69 2.69 9.72 6.85
CA HIS A 69 2.94 10.75 5.84
C HIS A 69 4.19 10.53 5.02
N LEU A 70 4.13 10.94 3.77
CA LEU A 70 5.28 11.03 2.89
C LEU A 70 6.20 12.14 3.40
N THR A 71 7.34 11.74 3.96
CA THR A 71 8.31 12.66 4.51
C THR A 71 9.55 12.70 3.64
N GLN A 72 10.45 13.64 3.93
CA GLN A 72 11.77 13.69 3.27
C GLN A 72 12.53 12.38 3.49
N ALA A 73 12.44 11.81 4.69
CA ALA A 73 13.11 10.54 5.00
C ALA A 73 12.53 9.39 4.15
N VAL A 74 11.22 9.37 3.93
CA VAL A 74 10.56 8.39 3.06
C VAL A 74 11.09 8.55 1.63
N ALA A 75 11.16 9.77 1.11
CA ALA A 75 11.66 10.01 -0.24
C ALA A 75 13.12 9.52 -0.39
N ALA A 76 13.95 9.80 0.58
CA ALA A 76 15.35 9.32 0.58
C ALA A 76 15.43 7.80 0.64
N ARG A 77 14.56 7.18 1.45
CA ARG A 77 14.49 5.72 1.54
C ARG A 77 14.07 5.09 0.20
N ALA A 78 13.13 5.72 -0.50
CA ALA A 78 12.69 5.22 -1.81
C ALA A 78 13.84 5.20 -2.82
N LEU A 79 14.70 6.23 -2.82
CA LEU A 79 15.89 6.25 -3.65
C LEU A 79 16.86 5.12 -3.28
N ALA A 80 17.05 4.87 -1.99
CA ALA A 80 17.91 3.80 -1.52
C ALA A 80 17.38 2.42 -1.92
N ILE A 81 16.07 2.20 -1.84
CA ILE A 81 15.43 0.96 -2.29
C ILE A 81 15.67 0.76 -3.79
N GLN A 82 15.46 1.79 -4.59
CA GLN A 82 15.67 1.71 -6.03
C GLN A 82 17.12 1.33 -6.35
N GLN A 83 18.08 1.92 -5.65
CA GLN A 83 19.49 1.58 -5.84
C GLN A 83 19.78 0.13 -5.47
N GLU A 84 19.22 -0.36 -4.38
CA GLU A 84 19.36 -1.75 -3.97
C GLU A 84 18.81 -2.70 -5.03
N LEU A 85 17.64 -2.38 -5.57
CA LEU A 85 17.03 -3.16 -6.65
C LEU A 85 17.87 -3.09 -7.92
N ALA A 86 18.49 -1.96 -8.21
CA ALA A 86 19.35 -1.82 -9.38
C ALA A 86 20.54 -2.77 -9.32
N GLY A 87 21.09 -3.00 -8.11
CA GLY A 87 22.15 -3.98 -7.90
C GLY A 87 21.73 -5.40 -8.25
N ARG A 88 20.44 -5.67 -8.30
CA ARG A 88 19.87 -6.95 -8.67
C ARG A 88 19.28 -6.97 -10.08
N GLY A 89 19.41 -5.86 -10.82
CA GLY A 89 18.76 -5.71 -12.12
C GLY A 89 17.25 -5.58 -12.05
N GLN A 90 16.71 -5.16 -10.91
CA GLN A 90 15.26 -5.14 -10.63
C GLN A 90 14.73 -3.75 -10.32
N HIS A 91 15.43 -2.69 -10.69
CA HIS A 91 15.08 -1.32 -10.30
C HIS A 91 13.87 -0.73 -11.02
N ARG A 92 13.38 -1.39 -12.07
CA ARG A 92 12.23 -0.89 -12.85
C ARG A 92 10.92 -1.34 -12.22
N ARG A 93 10.72 -0.97 -10.96
CA ARG A 93 9.46 -1.16 -10.27
C ARG A 93 8.65 0.12 -10.39
N PRO A 94 7.30 0.05 -10.34
CA PRO A 94 6.47 1.26 -10.34
C PRO A 94 6.90 2.21 -9.22
N ILE A 95 7.00 3.48 -9.55
CA ILE A 95 7.41 4.50 -8.56
C ILE A 95 6.51 4.51 -7.31
N PRO A 96 5.17 4.42 -7.45
CA PRO A 96 4.32 4.36 -6.26
C PRO A 96 4.66 3.20 -5.32
N ASP A 97 5.02 2.04 -5.85
CA ASP A 97 5.36 0.87 -5.03
C ASP A 97 6.61 1.13 -4.19
N LEU A 98 7.60 1.81 -4.77
CA LEU A 98 8.81 2.19 -4.05
C LEU A 98 8.51 3.14 -2.90
N LEU A 99 7.59 4.09 -3.11
CA LEU A 99 7.19 5.05 -2.09
C LEU A 99 6.34 4.41 -1.01
N VAL A 100 5.46 3.50 -1.35
CA VAL A 100 4.68 2.73 -0.36
C VAL A 100 5.61 1.89 0.50
N ALA A 101 6.54 1.17 -0.12
CA ALA A 101 7.52 0.35 0.59
C ALA A 101 8.40 1.20 1.50
N ALA A 102 8.87 2.35 1.01
CA ALA A 102 9.70 3.27 1.79
C ALA A 102 8.94 3.82 3.01
N THR A 103 7.67 4.17 2.83
CA THR A 103 6.82 4.64 3.93
C THR A 103 6.72 3.57 5.02
N ALA A 104 6.44 2.33 4.61
CA ALA A 104 6.28 1.22 5.55
C ALA A 104 7.60 0.92 6.28
N LEU A 105 8.72 0.94 5.58
CA LEU A 105 10.03 0.70 6.20
C LEU A 105 10.41 1.81 7.20
N GLU A 106 10.18 3.07 6.83
CA GLU A 106 10.52 4.19 7.71
C GLU A 106 9.63 4.29 8.92
N GLN A 107 8.38 3.87 8.81
CA GLN A 107 7.39 4.06 9.88
C GLN A 107 6.89 2.74 10.46
N ASP A 108 7.62 1.66 10.22
CA ASP A 108 7.39 0.36 10.84
C ASP A 108 5.97 -0.17 10.62
N ALA A 109 5.60 -0.32 9.37
CA ALA A 109 4.30 -0.85 8.97
C ALA A 109 4.44 -2.08 8.07
N VAL A 110 3.39 -2.89 8.03
CA VAL A 110 3.26 -4.02 7.12
C VAL A 110 2.49 -3.54 5.90
N VAL A 111 2.99 -3.80 4.69
CA VAL A 111 2.27 -3.50 3.46
C VAL A 111 1.29 -4.63 3.16
N LEU A 112 0.01 -4.28 2.98
CA LEU A 112 -0.98 -5.19 2.42
C LEU A 112 -1.14 -4.89 0.94
N HIS A 113 -1.07 -5.92 0.10
CA HIS A 113 -1.04 -5.71 -1.34
C HIS A 113 -1.64 -6.90 -2.11
N TYR A 114 -1.81 -6.69 -3.40
CA TYR A 114 -2.12 -7.74 -4.35
C TYR A 114 -1.28 -7.54 -5.62
N ASP A 115 0.07 -7.47 -5.42
CA ASP A 115 1.01 -7.17 -6.49
C ASP A 115 2.38 -7.78 -6.17
N ARG A 116 2.85 -8.67 -7.04
CA ARG A 116 4.14 -9.36 -6.86
C ARG A 116 5.35 -8.43 -6.81
N ASP A 117 5.24 -7.19 -7.25
CA ASP A 117 6.34 -6.24 -7.15
C ASP A 117 6.77 -6.06 -5.69
N PHE A 118 5.84 -6.15 -4.75
CA PHE A 118 6.17 -6.07 -3.32
C PHE A 118 6.95 -7.28 -2.81
N ASP A 119 6.78 -8.45 -3.42
CA ASP A 119 7.60 -9.61 -3.08
C ASP A 119 9.06 -9.36 -3.44
N LEU A 120 9.32 -8.79 -4.62
CA LEU A 120 10.68 -8.46 -5.06
C LEU A 120 11.31 -7.39 -4.15
N ILE A 121 10.54 -6.38 -3.80
CA ILE A 121 11.00 -5.33 -2.90
C ILE A 121 11.31 -5.92 -1.52
N ALA A 122 10.44 -6.79 -1.02
CA ALA A 122 10.63 -7.42 0.29
C ALA A 122 11.90 -8.26 0.34
N GLU A 123 12.19 -9.02 -0.72
CA GLU A 123 13.42 -9.80 -0.79
C GLU A 123 14.67 -8.94 -0.72
N ALA A 124 14.64 -7.77 -1.33
CA ALA A 124 15.78 -6.86 -1.36
C ALA A 124 15.95 -6.05 -0.07
N THR A 125 14.89 -5.79 0.66
CA THR A 125 14.90 -4.77 1.73
C THR A 125 14.54 -5.31 3.10
N GLY A 126 13.95 -6.48 3.20
CA GLY A 126 13.40 -6.97 4.45
C GLY A 126 12.06 -6.33 4.82
N LEU A 127 11.38 -5.67 3.86
CA LEU A 127 10.04 -5.14 4.06
C LEU A 127 9.08 -6.26 4.50
N SER A 128 8.25 -5.98 5.50
CA SER A 128 7.14 -6.85 5.84
C SER A 128 5.99 -6.57 4.89
N ALA A 129 5.65 -7.55 4.07
CA ALA A 129 4.59 -7.41 3.07
C ALA A 129 3.74 -8.67 3.06
N LEU A 130 2.43 -8.49 2.98
CA LEU A 130 1.46 -9.59 2.97
C LEU A 130 0.48 -9.41 1.82
N TRP A 131 0.22 -10.49 1.12
CA TRP A 131 -0.88 -10.56 0.17
C TRP A 131 -2.19 -10.44 0.93
N ILE A 132 -3.08 -9.54 0.50
CA ILE A 132 -4.37 -9.35 1.16
C ILE A 132 -5.26 -10.59 1.06
N ILE A 133 -5.15 -11.29 -0.05
CA ILE A 133 -5.69 -12.63 -0.30
C ILE A 133 -4.62 -13.39 -1.07
N PRO A 134 -4.68 -14.75 -1.09
CA PRO A 134 -3.64 -15.50 -1.77
C PRO A 134 -3.47 -15.09 -3.24
N ALA A 135 -2.22 -15.03 -3.69
CA ALA A 135 -1.88 -14.69 -5.07
C ALA A 135 -2.61 -15.59 -6.05
N GLY A 136 -3.14 -15.00 -7.12
CA GLY A 136 -3.86 -15.74 -8.16
C GLY A 136 -5.34 -16.00 -7.86
N THR A 137 -5.82 -15.63 -6.68
CA THR A 137 -7.23 -15.87 -6.29
C THR A 137 -8.11 -14.64 -6.40
N GLY A 138 -7.51 -13.48 -6.70
CA GLY A 138 -8.25 -12.22 -6.79
C GLY A 138 -8.50 -11.77 -8.21
N HIS A 139 -9.00 -10.55 -8.35
CA HIS A 139 -9.24 -9.85 -9.60
C HIS A 139 -8.09 -8.90 -9.92
N GLY A 140 -7.93 -8.61 -11.22
CA GLY A 140 -6.84 -7.75 -11.65
C GLY A 140 -5.61 -8.57 -11.94
N GLY A 141 -4.63 -7.96 -12.58
CA GLY A 141 -3.65 -8.73 -13.28
C GLY A 141 -2.33 -8.97 -12.60
N ALA A 142 -2.09 -8.47 -11.43
CA ALA A 142 -0.72 -8.47 -10.91
C ALA A 142 -0.33 -9.70 -10.10
N ALA A 143 -1.24 -10.63 -9.96
CA ALA A 143 -1.01 -11.83 -9.16
C ALA A 143 -0.08 -12.88 -9.82
#